data_d5e071b6831f8d6cce48587fa299b4d2
#
_entry.id   d5e071b6831f8d6cce48587fa299b4d2
#
_cell.length_a   1.000
_cell.length_b   1.000
_cell.length_c   1.000
_cell.angle_alpha   90.00
_cell.angle_beta   90.00
_cell.angle_gamma   90.00
#
_symmetry.space_group_name_H-M   'P 1'
#
loop_
_entity.id
_entity.type
_entity.pdbx_description
1 polymer ?
#
loop_
_entity_poly.entity_id
_entity_poly.type
_entity_poly.pdbx_seq_one_letter_code
_entity_poly.pdbx_strand_id
1 'polypeptide(L)'
;MGKFDHHMADNEVRGNGIPYAAFGKLWREFAPSLYGNYVYESIDRKLIQDLDLADNTGSYNALAVAIDAFNPEDVKNSDNEFFEAMEFARKILINMVDKQKRHEMDLVKVKKYYEEAEDKRIVVLDEPLFYKDYLPFTEAVYVVYPSNRGGFAAQGVTISPDTNELKKDFPKEWVKNLPPYLRFCHTSRFLVASNSFDEIMHAVKEALK
;
A
#
# COMPACT_ATOMS: atom_id res chain seq x y z
N MET A 1 -23.81 -5.32 -28.02
CA MET A 1 -23.20 -4.72 -26.82
C MET A 1 -22.56 -5.81 -25.99
N GLY A 2 -21.33 -5.62 -25.55
CA GLY A 2 -20.57 -6.66 -24.84
C GLY A 2 -20.99 -6.79 -23.36
N LYS A 3 -20.81 -7.98 -22.77
CA LYS A 3 -21.10 -8.32 -21.35
C LYS A 3 -20.52 -7.28 -20.36
N PHE A 4 -19.45 -6.59 -20.71
CA PHE A 4 -18.72 -5.66 -19.85
C PHE A 4 -18.95 -4.17 -20.20
N ASP A 5 -19.86 -3.87 -21.13
CA ASP A 5 -20.24 -2.51 -21.44
C ASP A 5 -20.94 -1.86 -20.24
N HIS A 6 -20.53 -0.63 -19.85
CA HIS A 6 -21.07 0.10 -18.71
C HIS A 6 -22.02 1.25 -19.09
N HIS A 7 -22.24 1.49 -20.39
CA HIS A 7 -23.15 2.52 -20.89
C HIS A 7 -24.64 2.14 -20.82
N MET A 8 -24.95 1.03 -20.15
CA MET A 8 -26.33 0.55 -19.98
C MET A 8 -27.02 1.31 -18.85
N ALA A 9 -28.37 1.45 -18.96
CA ALA A 9 -29.19 2.14 -17.95
C ALA A 9 -29.06 1.59 -16.52
N ASP A 10 -28.72 0.29 -16.39
CA ASP A 10 -28.58 -0.42 -15.11
C ASP A 10 -27.09 -0.66 -14.77
N ASN A 11 -26.27 0.40 -14.85
CA ASN A 11 -24.86 0.26 -14.50
C ASN A 11 -24.69 -0.15 -13.02
N GLU A 12 -23.98 -1.26 -12.80
CA GLU A 12 -23.73 -1.79 -11.45
C GLU A 12 -22.84 -0.85 -10.64
N VAL A 13 -23.14 -0.74 -9.35
CA VAL A 13 -22.43 0.13 -8.41
C VAL A 13 -21.86 -0.71 -7.27
N ARG A 14 -20.64 -0.40 -6.82
CA ARG A 14 -20.02 -1.01 -5.65
C ARG A 14 -20.75 -0.61 -4.36
N GLY A 15 -20.57 -1.40 -3.30
CA GLY A 15 -21.16 -1.10 -2.00
C GLY A 15 -20.80 0.27 -1.39
N ASN A 16 -19.69 0.88 -1.86
CA ASN A 16 -19.26 2.23 -1.47
C ASN A 16 -19.79 3.34 -2.41
N GLY A 17 -20.67 3.01 -3.35
CA GLY A 17 -21.30 3.98 -4.26
C GLY A 17 -20.51 4.25 -5.54
N ILE A 18 -19.32 3.67 -5.75
CA ILE A 18 -18.53 3.88 -6.96
C ILE A 18 -19.07 2.97 -8.08
N PRO A 19 -19.51 3.53 -9.23
CA PRO A 19 -20.01 2.74 -10.36
C PRO A 19 -18.87 1.96 -11.02
N TYR A 20 -19.19 0.80 -11.58
CA TYR A 20 -18.24 0.04 -12.39
C TYR A 20 -18.14 0.64 -13.80
N ALA A 21 -16.92 0.84 -14.30
CA ALA A 21 -16.65 0.97 -15.72
C ALA A 21 -16.30 -0.40 -16.34
N ALA A 22 -16.04 -0.46 -17.62
CA ALA A 22 -15.72 -1.70 -18.31
C ALA A 22 -14.53 -2.42 -17.69
N PHE A 23 -13.48 -1.69 -17.29
CA PHE A 23 -12.29 -2.25 -16.68
C PHE A 23 -12.59 -2.85 -15.29
N GLY A 24 -13.36 -2.16 -14.46
CA GLY A 24 -13.76 -2.69 -13.15
C GLY A 24 -14.61 -3.96 -13.24
N LYS A 25 -15.51 -4.06 -14.23
CA LYS A 25 -16.28 -5.28 -14.49
C LYS A 25 -15.36 -6.45 -14.89
N LEU A 26 -14.39 -6.22 -15.78
CA LEU A 26 -13.40 -7.22 -16.17
C LEU A 26 -12.52 -7.63 -14.98
N TRP A 27 -12.06 -6.67 -14.20
CA TRP A 27 -11.25 -6.91 -13.00
C TRP A 27 -12.00 -7.79 -12.00
N ARG A 28 -13.23 -7.46 -11.68
CA ARG A 28 -14.09 -8.24 -10.78
C ARG A 28 -14.31 -9.67 -11.25
N GLU A 29 -14.53 -9.87 -12.55
CA GLU A 29 -14.82 -11.20 -13.12
C GLU A 29 -13.59 -12.11 -13.11
N PHE A 30 -12.42 -11.60 -13.46
CA PHE A 30 -11.25 -12.43 -13.74
C PHE A 30 -10.16 -12.38 -12.69
N ALA A 31 -9.95 -11.24 -12.02
CA ALA A 31 -8.81 -11.07 -11.13
C ALA A 31 -8.81 -12.02 -9.91
N PRO A 32 -9.94 -12.33 -9.25
CA PRO A 32 -9.94 -13.26 -8.13
C PRO A 32 -9.39 -14.63 -8.48
N SER A 33 -9.75 -15.17 -9.67
CA SER A 33 -9.28 -16.47 -10.14
C SER A 33 -7.83 -16.46 -10.63
N LEU A 34 -7.35 -15.32 -11.14
CA LEU A 34 -5.99 -15.15 -11.67
C LEU A 34 -4.96 -14.83 -10.60
N TYR A 35 -5.34 -14.07 -9.59
CA TYR A 35 -4.40 -13.45 -8.66
C TYR A 35 -4.71 -13.69 -7.17
N GLY A 36 -5.89 -14.24 -6.84
CA GLY A 36 -6.37 -14.38 -5.47
C GLY A 36 -7.09 -13.14 -4.94
N ASN A 37 -7.86 -13.33 -3.84
CA ASN A 37 -8.73 -12.28 -3.31
C ASN A 37 -7.95 -11.08 -2.74
N TYR A 38 -6.83 -11.32 -2.05
CA TYR A 38 -6.02 -10.22 -1.49
C TYR A 38 -5.53 -9.25 -2.57
N VAL A 39 -4.96 -9.79 -3.65
CA VAL A 39 -4.47 -8.98 -4.78
C VAL A 39 -5.63 -8.28 -5.47
N TYR A 40 -6.74 -9.00 -5.72
CA TYR A 40 -7.95 -8.44 -6.30
C TYR A 40 -8.46 -7.23 -5.52
N GLU A 41 -8.73 -7.39 -4.23
CA GLU A 41 -9.29 -6.33 -3.38
C GLU A 41 -8.33 -5.15 -3.22
N SER A 42 -7.04 -5.44 -3.07
CA SER A 42 -6.01 -4.41 -2.91
C SER A 42 -5.85 -3.54 -4.16
N ILE A 43 -5.86 -4.14 -5.36
CA ILE A 43 -5.76 -3.41 -6.63
C ILE A 43 -7.08 -2.71 -6.96
N ASP A 44 -8.24 -3.34 -6.69
CA ASP A 44 -9.53 -2.68 -6.87
C ASP A 44 -9.57 -1.37 -6.09
N ARG A 45 -9.24 -1.40 -4.80
CA ARG A 45 -9.24 -0.21 -3.92
C ARG A 45 -8.20 0.84 -4.32
N LYS A 46 -6.98 0.42 -4.71
CA LYS A 46 -5.84 1.34 -4.93
C LYS A 46 -5.76 1.91 -6.35
N LEU A 47 -6.49 1.34 -7.30
CA LEU A 47 -6.37 1.71 -8.71
C LEU A 47 -7.72 1.70 -9.43
N ILE A 48 -8.45 0.56 -9.39
CA ILE A 48 -9.56 0.35 -10.31
C ILE A 48 -10.75 1.24 -9.97
N GLN A 49 -11.04 1.42 -8.67
CA GLN A 49 -12.15 2.26 -8.23
C GLN A 49 -12.00 3.72 -8.70
N ASP A 50 -10.80 4.26 -8.60
CA ASP A 50 -10.53 5.64 -9.04
C ASP A 50 -10.59 5.78 -10.56
N LEU A 51 -10.17 4.77 -11.32
CA LEU A 51 -10.30 4.75 -12.78
C LEU A 51 -11.76 4.62 -13.20
N ASP A 52 -12.51 3.71 -12.59
CA ASP A 52 -13.95 3.54 -12.86
C ASP A 52 -14.74 4.82 -12.52
N LEU A 53 -14.39 5.49 -11.42
CA LEU A 53 -15.00 6.76 -11.05
C LEU A 53 -14.71 7.85 -12.11
N ALA A 54 -13.45 7.96 -12.52
CA ALA A 54 -13.03 8.92 -13.55
C ALA A 54 -13.76 8.68 -14.88
N ASP A 55 -13.87 7.43 -15.32
CA ASP A 55 -14.52 7.04 -16.57
C ASP A 55 -16.04 7.33 -16.54
N ASN A 56 -16.71 7.10 -15.40
CA ASN A 56 -18.16 7.35 -15.29
C ASN A 56 -18.52 8.82 -15.04
N THR A 57 -17.61 9.65 -14.49
CA THR A 57 -17.95 11.01 -14.02
C THR A 57 -17.14 12.12 -14.68
N GLY A 58 -16.06 11.77 -15.40
CA GLY A 58 -15.08 12.75 -15.90
C GLY A 58 -14.23 13.38 -14.78
N SER A 59 -14.21 12.78 -13.57
CA SER A 59 -13.37 13.28 -12.48
C SER A 59 -11.88 13.10 -12.82
N TYR A 60 -11.03 13.98 -12.25
CA TYR A 60 -9.61 13.93 -12.50
C TYR A 60 -8.98 12.62 -11.96
N ASN A 61 -8.23 11.95 -12.83
CA ASN A 61 -7.37 10.81 -12.45
C ASN A 61 -6.03 10.92 -13.18
N ALA A 62 -4.94 11.00 -12.45
CA ALA A 62 -3.61 11.23 -13.01
C ALA A 62 -3.16 10.12 -13.99
N LEU A 63 -3.52 8.86 -13.74
CA LEU A 63 -3.19 7.76 -14.63
C LEU A 63 -4.04 7.81 -15.91
N ALA A 64 -5.33 8.13 -15.82
CA ALA A 64 -6.18 8.33 -16.99
C ALA A 64 -5.64 9.45 -17.88
N VAL A 65 -5.24 10.58 -17.31
CA VAL A 65 -4.59 11.69 -18.06
C VAL A 65 -3.27 11.25 -18.70
N ALA A 66 -2.45 10.46 -18.00
CA ALA A 66 -1.19 9.94 -18.56
C ALA A 66 -1.42 8.96 -19.73
N ILE A 67 -2.49 8.17 -19.68
CA ILE A 67 -2.89 7.27 -20.77
C ILE A 67 -3.47 8.08 -21.93
N ASP A 68 -4.30 9.08 -21.64
CA ASP A 68 -4.90 9.98 -22.65
C ASP A 68 -3.84 10.75 -23.46
N ALA A 69 -2.68 11.03 -22.84
CA ALA A 69 -1.56 11.69 -23.52
C ALA A 69 -0.96 10.88 -24.71
N PHE A 70 -1.31 9.60 -24.86
CA PHE A 70 -0.96 8.81 -26.04
C PHE A 70 -1.90 9.05 -27.22
N ASN A 71 -3.07 9.70 -27.01
CA ASN A 71 -4.01 9.96 -28.09
C ASN A 71 -3.39 10.94 -29.09
N PRO A 72 -3.30 10.57 -30.39
CA PRO A 72 -2.76 11.47 -31.42
C PRO A 72 -3.74 12.60 -31.77
N GLU A 73 -3.21 13.76 -32.15
CA GLU A 73 -4.03 14.83 -32.68
C GLU A 73 -4.68 14.43 -34.04
N ASP A 74 -4.04 13.52 -34.81
CA ASP A 74 -4.56 12.98 -36.07
C ASP A 74 -5.04 11.53 -35.89
N VAL A 75 -6.35 11.32 -35.94
CA VAL A 75 -7.04 10.03 -35.73
C VAL A 75 -6.68 8.96 -36.77
N LYS A 76 -6.03 9.31 -37.90
CA LYS A 76 -5.76 8.40 -39.02
C LYS A 76 -4.70 7.34 -38.72
N ASN A 77 -3.91 7.49 -37.64
CA ASN A 77 -2.84 6.59 -37.26
C ASN A 77 -2.93 6.14 -35.76
N SER A 78 -4.15 6.01 -35.23
CA SER A 78 -4.38 5.79 -33.80
C SER A 78 -4.04 4.39 -33.29
N ASP A 79 -3.79 3.41 -34.16
CA ASP A 79 -3.57 2.02 -33.73
C ASP A 79 -2.22 1.85 -32.99
N ASN A 80 -1.16 2.48 -33.46
CA ASN A 80 0.16 2.38 -32.81
C ASN A 80 0.12 3.03 -31.42
N GLU A 81 -0.41 4.23 -31.32
CA GLU A 81 -0.54 5.00 -30.08
C GLU A 81 -1.45 4.26 -29.09
N PHE A 82 -2.52 3.64 -29.57
CA PHE A 82 -3.37 2.78 -28.75
C PHE A 82 -2.59 1.58 -28.16
N PHE A 83 -1.78 0.89 -28.98
CA PHE A 83 -0.95 -0.22 -28.48
C PHE A 83 0.13 0.25 -27.51
N GLU A 84 0.73 1.42 -27.72
CA GLU A 84 1.67 2.00 -26.77
C GLU A 84 1.01 2.35 -25.43
N ALA A 85 -0.17 2.98 -25.46
CA ALA A 85 -0.98 3.27 -24.27
C ALA A 85 -1.35 1.99 -23.53
N MET A 86 -1.77 0.95 -24.24
CA MET A 86 -2.10 -0.35 -23.69
C MET A 86 -0.89 -0.99 -23.00
N GLU A 87 0.29 -0.98 -23.61
CA GLU A 87 1.51 -1.54 -23.02
C GLU A 87 1.96 -0.75 -21.79
N PHE A 88 1.82 0.58 -21.81
CA PHE A 88 2.08 1.42 -20.65
C PHE A 88 1.16 1.05 -19.47
N ALA A 89 -0.15 1.01 -19.70
CA ALA A 89 -1.14 0.63 -18.69
C ALA A 89 -0.91 -0.80 -18.17
N ARG A 90 -0.64 -1.76 -19.06
CA ARG A 90 -0.32 -3.15 -18.74
C ARG A 90 0.90 -3.25 -17.81
N LYS A 91 1.96 -2.50 -18.10
CA LYS A 91 3.19 -2.51 -17.29
C LYS A 91 2.93 -2.00 -15.87
N ILE A 92 2.12 -0.95 -15.71
CA ILE A 92 1.72 -0.43 -14.40
C ILE A 92 0.95 -1.50 -13.63
N LEU A 93 -0.08 -2.09 -14.26
CA LEU A 93 -0.93 -3.11 -13.62
C LEU A 93 -0.12 -4.32 -13.17
N ILE A 94 0.75 -4.87 -14.04
CA ILE A 94 1.59 -6.02 -13.70
C ILE A 94 2.50 -5.71 -12.51
N ASN A 95 3.18 -4.55 -12.52
CA ASN A 95 4.05 -4.16 -11.41
C ASN A 95 3.28 -4.01 -10.09
N MET A 96 2.05 -3.50 -10.15
CA MET A 96 1.17 -3.41 -8.97
C MET A 96 0.75 -4.81 -8.49
N VAL A 97 0.36 -5.71 -9.38
CA VAL A 97 0.01 -7.10 -9.05
C VAL A 97 1.18 -7.80 -8.38
N ASP A 98 2.38 -7.73 -8.96
CA ASP A 98 3.59 -8.36 -8.41
C ASP A 98 3.95 -7.78 -7.03
N LYS A 99 3.75 -6.48 -6.84
CA LYS A 99 3.93 -5.84 -5.55
C LYS A 99 2.92 -6.36 -4.51
N GLN A 100 1.64 -6.48 -4.87
CA GLN A 100 0.64 -6.98 -3.94
C GLN A 100 0.84 -8.47 -3.61
N LYS A 101 1.29 -9.30 -4.55
CA LYS A 101 1.68 -10.70 -4.27
C LYS A 101 2.81 -10.77 -3.23
N ARG A 102 3.84 -9.92 -3.37
CA ARG A 102 4.92 -9.85 -2.35
C ARG A 102 4.36 -9.41 -0.99
N HIS A 103 3.49 -8.39 -0.96
CA HIS A 103 2.84 -7.96 0.28
C HIS A 103 2.05 -9.08 0.95
N GLU A 104 1.29 -9.88 0.19
CA GLU A 104 0.55 -11.03 0.71
C GLU A 104 1.48 -12.06 1.36
N MET A 105 2.62 -12.36 0.71
CA MET A 105 3.64 -13.25 1.28
C MET A 105 4.27 -12.67 2.56
N ASP A 106 4.55 -11.36 2.58
CA ASP A 106 5.08 -10.68 3.75
C ASP A 106 4.10 -10.75 4.93
N LEU A 107 2.79 -10.57 4.69
CA LEU A 107 1.77 -10.63 5.74
C LEU A 107 1.69 -11.99 6.42
N VAL A 108 1.92 -13.09 5.71
CA VAL A 108 2.01 -14.44 6.31
C VAL A 108 3.15 -14.51 7.31
N LYS A 109 4.34 -13.97 6.95
CA LYS A 109 5.49 -13.91 7.86
C LYS A 109 5.22 -12.99 9.05
N VAL A 110 4.71 -11.78 8.79
CA VAL A 110 4.40 -10.78 9.82
C VAL A 110 3.42 -11.31 10.85
N LYS A 111 2.40 -12.06 10.42
CA LYS A 111 1.45 -12.72 11.31
C LYS A 111 2.16 -13.68 12.26
N LYS A 112 3.08 -14.50 11.75
CA LYS A 112 3.88 -15.41 12.55
C LYS A 112 4.73 -14.66 13.59
N TYR A 113 5.45 -13.61 13.18
CA TYR A 113 6.25 -12.79 14.11
C TYR A 113 5.39 -12.15 15.21
N TYR A 114 4.20 -11.67 14.86
CA TYR A 114 3.27 -11.14 15.85
C TYR A 114 2.78 -12.22 16.83
N GLU A 115 2.44 -13.41 16.33
CA GLU A 115 2.00 -14.54 17.18
C GLU A 115 3.10 -15.04 18.11
N GLU A 116 4.37 -15.00 17.71
CA GLU A 116 5.53 -15.41 18.49
C GLU A 116 6.08 -14.31 19.41
N ALA A 117 5.64 -13.04 19.25
CA ALA A 117 6.11 -11.92 20.06
C ALA A 117 5.72 -12.09 21.54
N GLU A 118 6.69 -11.95 22.48
CA GLU A 118 6.46 -11.98 23.93
C GLU A 118 5.61 -10.76 24.38
N ASP A 119 5.98 -9.57 23.93
CA ASP A 119 5.19 -8.35 24.12
C ASP A 119 4.51 -8.02 22.80
N LYS A 120 3.19 -8.22 22.73
CA LYS A 120 2.38 -8.01 21.52
C LYS A 120 2.42 -6.58 20.98
N ARG A 121 2.86 -5.62 21.80
CA ARG A 121 3.03 -4.22 21.39
C ARG A 121 4.29 -3.98 20.57
N ILE A 122 5.26 -4.93 20.56
CA ILE A 122 6.54 -4.83 19.85
C ILE A 122 6.69 -6.05 18.93
N VAL A 123 6.68 -5.82 17.63
CA VAL A 123 6.91 -6.88 16.63
C VAL A 123 8.32 -6.74 16.09
N VAL A 124 9.14 -7.76 16.24
CA VAL A 124 10.50 -7.81 15.72
C VAL A 124 10.53 -8.67 14.46
N LEU A 125 10.96 -8.08 13.35
CA LEU A 125 11.11 -8.73 12.05
C LEU A 125 12.59 -8.97 11.78
N ASP A 126 12.95 -10.05 11.09
CA ASP A 126 14.31 -10.35 10.66
C ASP A 126 14.71 -9.67 9.33
N GLU A 127 13.72 -9.13 8.61
CA GLU A 127 13.88 -8.36 7.37
C GLU A 127 12.81 -7.26 7.28
N PRO A 128 12.99 -6.22 6.43
CA PRO A 128 11.95 -5.23 6.19
C PRO A 128 10.79 -5.86 5.41
N LEU A 129 9.68 -6.18 6.09
CA LEU A 129 8.47 -6.76 5.51
C LEU A 129 7.34 -5.73 5.44
N PHE A 130 6.40 -5.95 4.52
CA PHE A 130 5.17 -5.18 4.49
C PHE A 130 4.20 -5.66 5.58
N TYR A 131 3.81 -4.78 6.50
CA TYR A 131 2.96 -5.11 7.67
C TYR A 131 1.69 -4.27 7.77
N LYS A 132 1.53 -3.25 6.92
CA LYS A 132 0.47 -2.23 7.07
C LYS A 132 -0.95 -2.77 6.92
N ASP A 133 -1.16 -3.87 6.21
CA ASP A 133 -2.49 -4.44 6.04
C ASP A 133 -2.86 -5.46 7.16
N TYR A 134 -1.97 -5.66 8.15
CA TYR A 134 -2.22 -6.59 9.26
C TYR A 134 -2.02 -5.96 10.66
N LEU A 135 -0.85 -5.39 10.96
CA LEU A 135 -0.52 -4.91 12.31
C LEU A 135 -1.41 -3.77 12.84
N PRO A 136 -2.00 -2.89 12.00
CA PRO A 136 -2.96 -1.91 12.50
C PRO A 136 -4.13 -2.52 13.29
N PHE A 137 -4.55 -3.72 12.94
CA PHE A 137 -5.69 -4.43 13.56
C PHE A 137 -5.28 -5.29 14.77
N THR A 138 -4.05 -5.17 15.25
CA THR A 138 -3.49 -5.93 16.38
C THR A 138 -3.14 -5.00 17.55
N GLU A 139 -2.55 -5.53 18.61
CA GLU A 139 -2.00 -4.74 19.72
C GLU A 139 -0.65 -4.09 19.41
N ALA A 140 -0.01 -4.42 18.27
CA ALA A 140 1.29 -3.90 17.91
C ALA A 140 1.30 -2.37 17.84
N VAL A 141 2.27 -1.76 18.52
CA VAL A 141 2.49 -0.32 18.55
C VAL A 141 3.74 0.05 17.75
N TYR A 142 4.78 -0.77 17.84
CA TYR A 142 6.04 -0.58 17.13
C TYR A 142 6.47 -1.85 16.42
N VAL A 143 7.11 -1.65 15.25
CA VAL A 143 7.79 -2.70 14.47
C VAL A 143 9.27 -2.40 14.45
N VAL A 144 10.10 -3.40 14.78
CA VAL A 144 11.57 -3.33 14.75
C VAL A 144 12.09 -4.23 13.64
N TYR A 145 13.04 -3.75 12.85
CA TYR A 145 13.62 -4.51 11.73
C TYR A 145 15.04 -4.05 11.40
N PRO A 146 15.88 -4.90 10.75
CA PRO A 146 17.18 -4.52 10.24
C PRO A 146 17.05 -3.41 9.18
N SER A 147 17.80 -2.32 9.34
CA SER A 147 17.75 -1.18 8.42
C SER A 147 18.64 -1.41 7.19
N ASN A 148 18.13 -1.13 6.00
CA ASN A 148 18.93 -1.13 4.76
C ASN A 148 20.11 -0.12 4.78
N ARG A 149 20.11 0.80 5.75
CA ARG A 149 21.19 1.77 5.98
C ARG A 149 22.16 1.32 7.09
N GLY A 150 22.12 0.03 7.44
CA GLY A 150 22.86 -0.58 8.55
C GLY A 150 22.15 -0.39 9.90
N GLY A 151 22.50 -1.22 10.90
CA GLY A 151 21.86 -1.26 12.21
C GLY A 151 20.39 -1.63 12.15
N PHE A 152 19.58 -1.07 13.06
CA PHE A 152 18.17 -1.38 13.21
C PHE A 152 17.31 -0.12 13.16
N ALA A 153 16.08 -0.27 12.71
CA ALA A 153 15.06 0.76 12.73
C ALA A 153 13.83 0.28 13.53
N ALA A 154 13.13 1.21 14.14
CA ALA A 154 11.80 0.97 14.70
C ALA A 154 10.82 1.98 14.12
N GLN A 155 9.64 1.50 13.74
CA GLN A 155 8.58 2.31 13.15
C GLN A 155 7.28 2.16 13.93
N GLY A 156 6.56 3.27 14.14
CA GLY A 156 5.23 3.25 14.72
C GLY A 156 4.21 2.58 13.80
N VAL A 157 3.35 1.75 14.38
CA VAL A 157 2.22 1.14 13.67
C VAL A 157 1.09 2.16 13.54
N THR A 158 0.50 2.26 12.37
CA THR A 158 -0.63 3.16 12.11
C THR A 158 -1.93 2.63 12.73
N ILE A 159 -2.91 3.49 12.94
CA ILE A 159 -4.25 3.10 13.44
C ILE A 159 -5.06 2.34 12.40
N SER A 160 -4.78 2.55 11.11
CA SER A 160 -5.36 1.80 9.98
C SER A 160 -4.37 1.75 8.79
N PRO A 161 -4.61 0.85 7.80
CA PRO A 161 -3.77 0.77 6.59
C PRO A 161 -3.77 2.04 5.74
N ASP A 162 -4.85 2.81 5.78
CA ASP A 162 -5.12 3.93 4.87
C ASP A 162 -4.76 5.29 5.47
N THR A 163 -4.12 5.31 6.66
CA THR A 163 -3.69 6.54 7.34
C THR A 163 -2.20 6.54 7.67
N ASN A 164 -1.66 7.72 7.91
CA ASN A 164 -0.33 7.89 8.50
C ASN A 164 -0.40 8.21 10.01
N GLU A 165 -1.59 8.27 10.60
CA GLU A 165 -1.77 8.44 12.04
C GLU A 165 -1.28 7.19 12.77
N LEU A 166 -0.40 7.40 13.75
CA LEU A 166 0.21 6.31 14.50
C LEU A 166 -0.61 5.97 15.75
N LYS A 167 -0.58 4.72 16.18
CA LYS A 167 -1.09 4.32 17.50
C LYS A 167 -0.35 5.03 18.64
N LYS A 168 0.96 5.23 18.46
CA LYS A 168 1.81 6.01 19.37
C LYS A 168 3.02 6.56 18.62
N ASP A 169 3.25 7.86 18.74
CA ASP A 169 4.45 8.53 18.24
C ASP A 169 5.66 8.21 19.13
N PHE A 170 6.88 8.32 18.58
CA PHE A 170 8.07 8.41 19.41
C PHE A 170 8.11 9.73 20.18
N PRO A 171 8.82 9.79 21.33
CA PRO A 171 8.88 10.97 22.20
C PRO A 171 9.30 12.22 21.45
N LYS A 172 8.59 13.33 21.67
CA LYS A 172 8.82 14.61 20.97
C LYS A 172 10.20 15.21 21.23
N GLU A 173 10.72 15.00 22.42
CA GLU A 173 12.03 15.44 22.86
C GLU A 173 13.16 14.81 22.05
N TRP A 174 13.00 13.61 21.52
CA TRP A 174 14.03 12.91 20.74
C TRP A 174 14.36 13.58 19.41
N VAL A 175 13.45 14.40 18.88
CA VAL A 175 13.69 15.16 17.64
C VAL A 175 14.75 16.26 17.87
N LYS A 176 14.77 16.87 19.06
CA LYS A 176 15.70 17.96 19.40
C LYS A 176 16.92 17.48 20.19
N ASN A 177 16.69 16.52 21.09
CA ASN A 177 17.68 15.96 22.00
C ASN A 177 17.72 14.45 21.78
N LEU A 178 18.45 14.05 20.74
CA LEU A 178 18.55 12.65 20.37
C LEU A 178 19.26 11.85 21.48
N PRO A 179 18.64 10.80 22.05
CA PRO A 179 19.31 9.94 23.03
C PRO A 179 20.57 9.30 22.46
N PRO A 180 21.62 9.05 23.29
CA PRO A 180 22.92 8.56 22.82
C PRO A 180 22.87 7.16 22.19
N TYR A 181 21.84 6.36 22.47
CA TYR A 181 21.58 5.05 21.88
C TYR A 181 20.82 5.12 20.54
N LEU A 182 20.38 6.29 20.10
CA LEU A 182 19.78 6.52 18.79
C LEU A 182 20.74 7.26 17.87
N ARG A 183 20.78 6.90 16.61
CA ARG A 183 21.48 7.67 15.56
C ARG A 183 20.55 8.55 14.74
N PHE A 184 19.24 8.34 14.82
CA PHE A 184 18.24 9.08 14.06
C PHE A 184 16.86 9.03 14.72
N CYS A 185 16.14 10.15 14.68
CA CYS A 185 14.71 10.24 14.94
C CYS A 185 14.08 11.15 13.88
N HIS A 186 13.07 10.63 13.18
CA HIS A 186 12.36 11.40 12.15
C HIS A 186 11.57 12.55 12.77
N THR A 187 11.52 13.70 12.10
CA THR A 187 10.81 14.90 12.60
C THR A 187 9.33 14.67 12.84
N SER A 188 8.69 13.81 12.03
CA SER A 188 7.30 13.38 12.23
C SER A 188 7.17 12.21 13.22
N ARG A 189 8.22 11.84 13.92
CA ARG A 189 8.25 10.88 15.04
C ARG A 189 7.70 9.48 14.73
N PHE A 190 7.63 9.11 13.45
CA PHE A 190 7.14 7.77 13.08
C PHE A 190 8.25 6.71 13.02
N LEU A 191 9.52 7.13 12.99
CA LEU A 191 10.66 6.25 12.79
C LEU A 191 11.87 6.73 13.58
N VAL A 192 12.54 5.77 14.24
CA VAL A 192 13.85 5.93 14.88
C VAL A 192 14.82 4.87 14.36
N ALA A 193 16.14 5.10 14.49
CA ALA A 193 17.17 4.14 14.12
C ALA A 193 18.33 4.16 15.13
N SER A 194 18.97 2.99 15.30
CA SER A 194 20.16 2.77 16.14
C SER A 194 21.20 1.95 15.40
N ASN A 195 22.36 1.76 16.02
CA ASN A 195 23.44 0.92 15.49
C ASN A 195 23.30 -0.55 15.85
N SER A 196 22.63 -0.88 16.95
CA SER A 196 22.49 -2.24 17.46
C SER A 196 21.04 -2.59 17.78
N PHE A 197 20.77 -3.91 17.86
CA PHE A 197 19.46 -4.44 18.26
C PHE A 197 19.10 -4.05 19.70
N ASP A 198 20.06 -4.13 20.63
CA ASP A 198 19.80 -3.83 22.04
C ASP A 198 19.41 -2.36 22.24
N GLU A 199 20.08 -1.45 21.52
CA GLU A 199 19.79 -0.02 21.56
C GLU A 199 18.39 0.30 21.01
N ILE A 200 18.00 -0.28 19.87
CA ILE A 200 16.66 -0.04 19.32
C ILE A 200 15.56 -0.62 20.19
N MET A 201 15.77 -1.81 20.78
CA MET A 201 14.83 -2.40 21.72
C MET A 201 14.72 -1.61 23.02
N HIS A 202 15.84 -1.03 23.51
CA HIS A 202 15.80 -0.07 24.63
C HIS A 202 14.93 1.13 24.30
N ALA A 203 15.17 1.77 23.15
CA ALA A 203 14.38 2.91 22.68
C ALA A 203 12.87 2.61 22.58
N VAL A 204 12.51 1.47 21.98
CA VAL A 204 11.10 1.09 21.84
C VAL A 204 10.44 0.85 23.19
N LYS A 205 11.13 0.16 24.13
CA LYS A 205 10.62 -0.07 25.49
C LYS A 205 10.48 1.23 26.29
N GLU A 206 11.36 2.19 26.08
CA GLU A 206 11.26 3.52 26.68
C GLU A 206 10.08 4.30 26.11
N ALA A 207 9.92 4.30 24.79
CA ALA A 207 8.81 4.96 24.12
C ALA A 207 7.42 4.39 24.47
N LEU A 208 7.35 3.13 24.96
CA LEU A 208 6.11 2.48 25.41
C LEU A 208 5.67 2.91 26.83
N LYS A 209 6.56 3.45 27.65
CA LYS A 209 6.21 4.00 28.97
C LYS A 209 5.35 5.24 28.82
#